data_fb1629f31bd613bb0f69f58423bcfbcd
#
_entry.id   fb1629f31bd613bb0f69f58423bcfbcd
#
_cell.length_a   1.000
_cell.length_b   1.000
_cell.length_c   1.000
_cell.angle_alpha   90.00
_cell.angle_beta   90.00
_cell.angle_gamma   90.00
#
_symmetry.space_group_name_H-M   'P 1'
#
loop_
_entity.id
_entity.type
_entity.pdbx_description
1 polymer ?
#
loop_
_entity_poly.entity_id
_entity_poly.type
_entity_poly.pdbx_seq_one_letter_code
_entity_poly.pdbx_strand_id
1 'polypeptide(L)'
;MFLSRRPEEPVDEELRGFYRKLLQAVNTDAFREGEWRLCEREGWTDNQSHLNLVAWCRRHGEDRYLIVVNLSGYHSQGLVRLPWNEVGGRLWRLADALSGDDFERDGSQMLSPGLYVDLSPWRCHFLKLTKL
;
A
#
# COMPACT_ATOMS: atom_id res chain seq x y z
N MET A 1 33.27 1.59 1.90
CA MET A 1 32.75 0.23 1.84
C MET A 1 32.89 -0.34 0.45
N PHE A 2 33.27 -1.55 0.38
CA PHE A 2 33.40 -2.23 -0.88
C PHE A 2 32.13 -2.97 -1.22
N LEU A 3 31.60 -2.75 -2.39
CA LEU A 3 30.47 -3.50 -2.90
C LEU A 3 30.97 -4.67 -3.70
N SER A 4 30.92 -5.86 -3.14
CA SER A 4 31.26 -7.04 -3.87
C SER A 4 30.34 -7.16 -5.08
N ARG A 5 30.93 -7.39 -6.22
CA ARG A 5 30.13 -7.76 -7.36
C ARG A 5 29.58 -9.15 -7.12
N ARG A 6 28.29 -9.30 -7.16
CA ARG A 6 27.68 -10.60 -7.07
C ARG A 6 27.89 -11.39 -8.34
N PRO A 7 28.00 -12.71 -8.23
CA PRO A 7 27.85 -13.55 -9.40
C PRO A 7 26.52 -13.24 -10.09
N GLU A 8 26.47 -13.48 -11.35
CA GLU A 8 25.25 -13.32 -12.10
C GLU A 8 24.16 -14.21 -11.50
N GLU A 9 23.04 -13.60 -11.11
CA GLU A 9 21.90 -14.28 -10.53
C GLU A 9 20.80 -14.45 -11.57
N PRO A 10 20.02 -15.55 -11.49
CA PRO A 10 18.85 -15.67 -12.34
C PRO A 10 17.90 -14.49 -12.16
N VAL A 11 17.36 -14.01 -13.24
CA VAL A 11 16.37 -12.95 -13.19
C VAL A 11 15.07 -13.51 -12.61
N ASP A 12 14.55 -12.86 -11.57
CA ASP A 12 13.24 -13.17 -11.04
C ASP A 12 12.20 -12.47 -11.89
N GLU A 13 11.57 -13.22 -12.79
CA GLU A 13 10.57 -12.67 -13.71
C GLU A 13 9.32 -12.17 -12.97
N GLU A 14 8.97 -12.82 -11.87
CA GLU A 14 7.85 -12.38 -11.04
C GLU A 14 8.12 -11.00 -10.44
N LEU A 15 9.31 -10.82 -9.88
CA LEU A 15 9.73 -9.55 -9.29
C LEU A 15 9.84 -8.46 -10.37
N ARG A 16 10.38 -8.79 -11.52
CA ARG A 16 10.46 -7.86 -12.65
C ARG A 16 9.07 -7.42 -13.10
N GLY A 17 8.13 -8.36 -13.20
CA GLY A 17 6.75 -8.05 -13.54
C GLY A 17 6.08 -7.13 -12.51
N PHE A 18 6.35 -7.38 -11.23
CA PHE A 18 5.87 -6.53 -10.15
C PHE A 18 6.39 -5.11 -10.27
N TYR A 19 7.68 -4.91 -10.46
CA TYR A 19 8.26 -3.58 -10.61
C TYR A 19 7.74 -2.85 -11.85
N ARG A 20 7.53 -3.59 -12.93
CA ARG A 20 6.96 -2.98 -14.15
C ARG A 20 5.56 -2.44 -13.89
N LYS A 21 4.71 -3.21 -13.22
CA LYS A 21 3.36 -2.77 -12.84
C LYS A 21 3.41 -1.59 -11.89
N LEU A 22 4.31 -1.63 -10.92
CA LEU A 22 4.48 -0.54 -9.97
C LEU A 22 4.88 0.75 -10.67
N LEU A 23 5.83 0.69 -11.58
CA LEU A 23 6.28 1.86 -12.35
C LEU A 23 5.14 2.44 -13.20
N GLN A 24 4.32 1.58 -13.81
CA GLN A 24 3.16 2.05 -14.56
C GLN A 24 2.15 2.75 -13.65
N ALA A 25 1.92 2.19 -12.47
CA ALA A 25 0.96 2.73 -11.53
C ALA A 25 1.40 4.09 -10.97
N VAL A 26 2.70 4.27 -10.69
CA VAL A 26 3.20 5.55 -10.17
C VAL A 26 3.31 6.63 -11.25
N ASN A 27 3.19 6.28 -12.52
CA ASN A 27 3.25 7.24 -13.61
C ASN A 27 1.87 7.85 -13.87
N THR A 28 1.24 8.36 -12.83
CA THR A 28 -0.03 9.08 -12.89
C THR A 28 0.14 10.46 -12.28
N ASP A 29 -0.77 11.37 -12.62
CA ASP A 29 -0.71 12.74 -12.10
C ASP A 29 -0.81 12.78 -10.58
N ALA A 30 -1.65 11.92 -10.00
CA ALA A 30 -1.80 11.84 -8.55
C ALA A 30 -0.47 11.55 -7.84
N PHE A 31 0.39 10.75 -8.45
CA PHE A 31 1.70 10.41 -7.89
C PHE A 31 2.77 11.44 -8.15
N ARG A 32 2.71 12.11 -9.28
CA ARG A 32 3.71 13.11 -9.64
C ARG A 32 3.42 14.47 -9.04
N GLU A 33 2.15 14.81 -8.89
CA GLU A 33 1.73 16.17 -8.53
C GLU A 33 0.86 16.27 -7.28
N GLY A 34 0.36 15.12 -6.79
CA GLY A 34 -0.57 15.09 -5.67
C GLY A 34 0.07 15.31 -4.31
N GLU A 35 -0.77 15.57 -3.32
CA GLU A 35 -0.36 15.59 -1.92
C GLU A 35 0.12 14.22 -1.49
N TRP A 36 1.10 14.21 -0.59
CA TRP A 36 1.72 13.00 -0.10
C TRP A 36 1.76 13.00 1.42
N ARG A 37 1.38 11.89 2.04
CA ARG A 37 1.44 11.71 3.49
C ARG A 37 1.79 10.27 3.85
N LEU A 38 2.57 10.12 4.91
CA LEU A 38 2.71 8.82 5.57
C LEU A 38 1.45 8.51 6.36
N CYS A 39 1.05 7.26 6.34
CA CYS A 39 -0.08 6.79 7.13
C CYS A 39 0.41 6.13 8.40
N GLU A 40 -0.33 6.32 9.49
CA GLU A 40 -0.07 5.60 10.73
C GLU A 40 -0.43 4.14 10.57
N ARG A 41 0.32 3.29 11.26
CA ARG A 41 0.06 1.86 11.28
C ARG A 41 0.14 1.32 12.69
N GLU A 42 -0.69 0.33 12.97
CA GLU A 42 -0.81 -0.26 14.29
C GLU A 42 -0.87 -1.78 14.19
N GLY A 43 -0.40 -2.44 15.22
CA GLY A 43 -0.46 -3.89 15.34
C GLY A 43 -1.20 -4.29 16.61
N TRP A 44 -0.93 -5.50 17.05
CA TRP A 44 -1.56 -6.08 18.26
C TRP A 44 -0.45 -6.45 19.24
N THR A 45 -0.83 -6.65 20.50
CA THR A 45 0.11 -7.00 21.55
C THR A 45 0.92 -8.25 21.20
N ASP A 46 0.29 -9.22 20.58
CA ASP A 46 0.90 -10.50 20.20
C ASP A 46 1.38 -10.54 18.74
N ASN A 47 1.21 -9.47 18.01
CA ASN A 47 1.66 -9.41 16.60
C ASN A 47 2.13 -7.99 16.26
N GLN A 48 3.43 -7.84 16.24
CA GLN A 48 4.09 -6.56 15.93
C GLN A 48 4.62 -6.50 14.50
N SER A 49 4.15 -7.37 13.62
CA SER A 49 4.64 -7.42 12.24
C SER A 49 4.29 -6.17 11.44
N HIS A 50 3.36 -5.33 11.93
CA HIS A 50 3.07 -4.04 11.32
C HIS A 50 4.31 -3.14 11.20
N LEU A 51 5.33 -3.37 12.03
CA LEU A 51 6.58 -2.61 11.96
C LEU A 51 7.33 -2.84 10.64
N ASN A 52 7.02 -3.92 9.94
CA ASN A 52 7.59 -4.22 8.63
C ASN A 52 6.86 -3.50 7.49
N LEU A 53 5.71 -2.91 7.79
CA LEU A 53 4.88 -2.26 6.78
C LEU A 53 5.22 -0.77 6.69
N VAL A 54 5.27 -0.26 5.47
CA VAL A 54 5.31 1.17 5.21
C VAL A 54 4.06 1.52 4.43
N ALA A 55 3.36 2.55 4.87
CA ALA A 55 2.12 2.97 4.23
C ALA A 55 2.14 4.47 3.97
N TRP A 56 1.76 4.85 2.78
CA TRP A 56 1.58 6.26 2.45
C TRP A 56 0.40 6.42 1.51
N CYS A 57 -0.11 7.64 1.45
CA CYS A 57 -1.23 7.95 0.60
C CYS A 57 -0.93 9.17 -0.25
N ARG A 58 -1.59 9.25 -1.38
CA ARG A 58 -1.48 10.34 -2.34
C ARG A 58 -2.86 10.80 -2.73
N ARG A 59 -3.01 12.09 -2.90
CA ARG A 59 -4.27 12.67 -3.33
C ARG A 59 -4.02 13.79 -4.32
N HIS A 60 -4.79 13.77 -5.42
CA HIS A 60 -4.80 14.83 -6.41
C HIS A 60 -6.26 15.05 -6.83
N GLY A 61 -6.86 16.15 -6.36
CA GLY A 61 -8.30 16.38 -6.55
C GLY A 61 -9.13 15.31 -5.87
N GLU A 62 -9.93 14.61 -6.66
CA GLU A 62 -10.76 13.49 -6.17
C GLU A 62 -10.05 12.14 -6.26
N ASP A 63 -8.88 12.08 -6.89
CA ASP A 63 -8.12 10.84 -6.99
C ASP A 63 -7.35 10.58 -5.70
N ARG A 64 -7.61 9.43 -5.08
CA ARG A 64 -6.97 9.02 -3.84
C ARG A 64 -6.34 7.66 -3.99
N TYR A 65 -5.12 7.53 -3.50
CA TYR A 65 -4.38 6.27 -3.53
C TYR A 65 -3.81 5.96 -2.16
N LEU A 66 -3.80 4.69 -1.83
CA LEU A 66 -3.13 4.16 -0.65
C LEU A 66 -2.15 3.08 -1.08
N ILE A 67 -0.91 3.22 -0.67
CA ILE A 67 0.14 2.26 -0.95
C ILE A 67 0.63 1.69 0.37
N VAL A 68 0.66 0.36 0.47
CA VAL A 68 1.20 -0.34 1.63
C VAL A 68 2.21 -1.36 1.14
N VAL A 69 3.40 -1.32 1.69
CA VAL A 69 4.50 -2.21 1.27
C VAL A 69 5.01 -2.99 2.48
N ASN A 70 5.17 -4.30 2.31
CA ASN A 70 5.86 -5.12 3.29
C ASN A 70 7.34 -5.18 2.93
N LEU A 71 8.16 -4.49 3.72
CA LEU A 71 9.61 -4.40 3.52
C LEU A 71 10.35 -5.47 4.30
N SER A 72 9.83 -6.69 4.32
CA SER A 72 10.48 -7.78 5.04
C SER A 72 10.29 -9.12 4.34
N GLY A 73 11.09 -10.08 4.76
CA GLY A 73 10.97 -11.48 4.34
C GLY A 73 9.94 -12.26 5.16
N TYR A 74 9.10 -11.59 5.95
CA TYR A 74 8.09 -12.22 6.79
C TYR A 74 6.71 -11.75 6.40
N HIS A 75 5.74 -12.63 6.58
CA HIS A 75 4.34 -12.27 6.45
C HIS A 75 3.99 -11.20 7.49
N SER A 76 3.34 -10.12 7.08
CA SER A 76 3.12 -8.98 7.97
C SER A 76 1.68 -8.48 7.91
N GLN A 77 1.15 -8.13 9.07
CA GLN A 77 -0.22 -7.68 9.24
C GLN A 77 -0.25 -6.38 10.03
N GLY A 78 -1.24 -5.56 9.74
CA GLY A 78 -1.43 -4.32 10.49
C GLY A 78 -2.72 -3.63 10.16
N LEU A 79 -3.00 -2.60 10.92
CA LEU A 79 -4.09 -1.67 10.68
C LEU A 79 -3.49 -0.36 10.19
N VAL A 80 -3.90 0.08 9.02
CA VAL A 80 -3.41 1.32 8.40
C VAL A 80 -4.52 2.36 8.46
N ARG A 81 -4.22 3.52 9.06
CA ARG A 81 -5.19 4.60 9.20
C ARG A 81 -5.04 5.61 8.09
N LEU A 82 -6.15 5.92 7.43
CA LEU A 82 -6.16 6.98 6.44
C LEU A 82 -6.19 8.34 7.14
N PRO A 83 -5.47 9.35 6.61
CA PRO A 83 -5.44 10.67 7.22
C PRO A 83 -6.59 11.58 6.78
N TRP A 84 -7.50 11.10 5.94
CA TRP A 84 -8.57 11.92 5.36
C TRP A 84 -9.89 11.69 6.09
N ASN A 85 -10.27 12.62 6.97
CA ASN A 85 -11.50 12.50 7.76
C ASN A 85 -12.75 12.41 6.88
N GLU A 86 -12.72 12.98 5.70
CA GLU A 86 -13.86 13.01 4.80
C GLU A 86 -14.22 11.65 4.21
N VAL A 87 -13.38 10.63 4.36
CA VAL A 87 -13.73 9.27 3.88
C VAL A 87 -14.75 8.59 4.78
N GLY A 88 -14.94 9.07 6.01
CA GLY A 88 -15.89 8.49 6.94
C GLY A 88 -17.33 8.61 6.46
N GLY A 89 -18.20 7.73 6.96
CA GLY A 89 -19.62 7.79 6.72
C GLY A 89 -20.09 7.24 5.40
N ARG A 90 -19.24 6.56 4.64
CA ARG A 90 -19.63 5.93 3.36
C ARG A 90 -18.76 4.73 3.05
N LEU A 91 -19.22 3.94 2.09
CA LEU A 91 -18.46 2.83 1.54
C LEU A 91 -17.55 3.30 0.42
N TRP A 92 -16.40 2.65 0.32
CA TRP A 92 -15.41 2.91 -0.72
C TRP A 92 -15.04 1.63 -1.43
N ARG A 93 -14.77 1.78 -2.72
CA ARG A 93 -14.14 0.73 -3.51
C ARG A 93 -12.64 0.95 -3.51
N LEU A 94 -11.90 -0.10 -3.20
CA LEU A 94 -10.44 -0.11 -3.21
C LEU A 94 -10.00 -1.05 -4.32
N ALA A 95 -9.50 -0.49 -5.41
CA ALA A 95 -9.04 -1.25 -6.56
C ALA A 95 -7.53 -1.33 -6.53
N ASP A 96 -6.98 -2.55 -6.47
CA ASP A 96 -5.55 -2.77 -6.46
C ASP A 96 -5.01 -2.76 -7.88
N ALA A 97 -4.21 -1.74 -8.22
CA ALA A 97 -3.65 -1.58 -9.55
C ALA A 97 -2.60 -2.64 -9.90
N LEU A 98 -2.06 -3.34 -8.90
CA LEU A 98 -1.03 -4.35 -9.11
C LEU A 98 -1.62 -5.75 -9.28
N SER A 99 -2.60 -6.10 -8.45
CA SER A 99 -3.21 -7.44 -8.49
C SER A 99 -4.48 -7.51 -9.31
N GLY A 100 -5.14 -6.38 -9.50
CA GLY A 100 -6.46 -6.32 -10.13
C GLY A 100 -7.61 -6.65 -9.19
N ASP A 101 -7.32 -6.88 -7.91
CA ASP A 101 -8.36 -7.17 -6.91
C ASP A 101 -9.16 -5.92 -6.55
N ASP A 102 -10.42 -6.12 -6.23
CA ASP A 102 -11.30 -5.07 -5.75
C ASP A 102 -11.81 -5.42 -4.35
N PHE A 103 -11.87 -4.41 -3.50
CA PHE A 103 -12.37 -4.55 -2.14
C PHE A 103 -13.40 -3.45 -1.87
N GLU A 104 -14.37 -3.73 -1.01
CA GLU A 104 -15.25 -2.72 -0.47
C GLU A 104 -14.95 -2.55 1.02
N ARG A 105 -14.83 -1.31 1.47
CA ARG A 105 -14.54 -1.02 2.87
C ARG A 105 -15.30 0.22 3.34
N ASP A 106 -15.67 0.17 4.60
CA ASP A 106 -16.30 1.32 5.26
C ASP A 106 -15.23 2.36 5.58
N GLY A 107 -15.46 3.58 5.11
CA GLY A 107 -14.52 4.69 5.34
C GLY A 107 -14.30 4.99 6.81
N SER A 108 -15.33 4.87 7.64
CA SER A 108 -15.19 5.10 9.07
C SER A 108 -14.26 4.08 9.72
N GLN A 109 -14.31 2.82 9.29
CA GLN A 109 -13.41 1.80 9.78
C GLN A 109 -11.97 2.02 9.31
N MET A 110 -11.78 2.57 8.13
CA MET A 110 -10.45 2.91 7.62
C MET A 110 -9.81 4.06 8.38
N LEU A 111 -10.61 4.88 9.07
CA LEU A 111 -10.12 5.93 9.94
C LEU A 111 -9.79 5.40 11.34
N SER A 112 -10.64 4.51 11.87
CA SER A 112 -10.46 3.92 13.19
C SER A 112 -11.29 2.64 13.29
N PRO A 113 -10.68 1.50 13.55
CA PRO A 113 -9.29 1.25 13.94
C PRO A 113 -8.26 1.31 12.80
N GLY A 114 -8.68 1.33 11.55
CA GLY A 114 -7.83 1.35 10.38
C GLY A 114 -8.17 0.23 9.40
N LEU A 115 -7.62 0.32 8.22
CA LEU A 115 -7.75 -0.70 7.18
C LEU A 115 -6.86 -1.89 7.52
N TYR A 116 -7.45 -3.08 7.67
CA TYR A 116 -6.68 -4.28 7.89
C TYR A 116 -5.89 -4.64 6.63
N VAL A 117 -4.60 -4.87 6.82
CA VAL A 117 -3.66 -5.23 5.74
C VAL A 117 -2.93 -6.52 6.13
N ASP A 118 -2.81 -7.42 5.18
CA ASP A 118 -2.14 -8.70 5.35
C ASP A 118 -1.33 -8.96 4.08
N LEU A 119 0.00 -8.83 4.20
CA LEU A 119 0.89 -8.91 3.04
C LEU A 119 1.96 -9.98 3.23
N SER A 120 2.12 -10.81 2.20
CA SER A 120 3.22 -11.74 2.08
C SER A 120 4.55 -10.99 1.93
N PRO A 121 5.70 -11.66 2.15
CA PRO A 121 7.01 -11.01 2.03
C PRO A 121 7.18 -10.25 0.72
N TRP A 122 7.67 -9.03 0.83
CA TRP A 122 8.03 -8.17 -0.31
C TRP A 122 6.87 -7.86 -1.26
N ARG A 123 5.62 -7.95 -0.77
CA ARG A 123 4.43 -7.60 -1.54
C ARG A 123 3.93 -6.23 -1.14
N CYS A 124 3.07 -5.68 -1.99
CA CYS A 124 2.43 -4.41 -1.68
C CYS A 124 1.00 -4.35 -2.20
N HIS A 125 0.23 -3.45 -1.61
CA HIS A 125 -1.04 -3.00 -2.15
C HIS A 125 -0.87 -1.62 -2.76
N PHE A 126 -1.46 -1.43 -3.91
CA PHE A 126 -1.52 -0.15 -4.58
C PHE A 126 -2.98 0.14 -4.88
N LEU A 127 -3.65 0.75 -3.91
CA LEU A 127 -5.11 0.85 -3.90
C LEU A 127 -5.57 2.22 -4.37
N LYS A 128 -6.47 2.24 -5.36
CA LYS A 128 -7.19 3.44 -5.73
C LYS A 128 -8.54 3.43 -5.02
N LEU A 129 -8.86 4.50 -4.30
CA LEU A 129 -10.11 4.65 -3.56
C LEU A 129 -11.13 5.38 -4.42
N THR A 130 -12.29 4.78 -4.62
CA THR A 130 -13.39 5.36 -5.38
C THR A 130 -14.65 5.32 -4.54
N LYS A 131 -15.41 6.40 -4.56
CA LYS A 131 -16.71 6.45 -3.87
C LYS A 131 -17.69 5.46 -4.48
N LEU A 132 -18.38 4.75 -3.63
CA LEU A 132 -19.50 3.90 -4.05
C LEU A 132 -20.83 4.64 -3.99
#